data_0c1439be08ef5353376112f2ed1591f2
#
_entry.id   0c1439be08ef5353376112f2ed1591f2
#
_cell.length_a   1.000
_cell.length_b   1.000
_cell.length_c   1.000
_cell.angle_alpha   90.00
_cell.angle_beta   90.00
_cell.angle_gamma   90.00
#
_symmetry.space_group_name_H-M   'P 1'
#
loop_
_entity.id
_entity.type
_entity.pdbx_description
1 polymer ?
#
loop_
_entity_poly.entity_id
_entity_poly.type
_entity_poly.pdbx_seq_one_letter_code
_entity_poly.pdbx_strand_id
1 'polypeptide(L)'
;MNKATRPLEYICFFPTEFPTRIDGDVFAFLFVDVYSDFVIMTGLEKSKSDETILRHIRLLTRHKDFLKHKGVPFTLVLHKYEEIKDDILLIIKPFKGKVLIDDTFVAEKVTPVLESLFTSLAGKTN
;
A
#
# COMPACT_ATOMS: atom_id res chain seq x y z
N MET A 1 -2.20 12.51 -12.73
CA MET A 1 -2.04 12.84 -11.30
C MET A 1 -0.79 13.68 -11.12
N ASN A 2 -0.89 14.72 -10.31
CA ASN A 2 0.23 15.62 -10.09
C ASN A 2 1.26 15.05 -9.13
N LYS A 3 2.43 15.66 -9.11
CA LYS A 3 3.46 15.28 -8.15
C LYS A 3 2.98 15.55 -6.72
N ALA A 4 3.32 14.67 -5.80
CA ALA A 4 3.09 14.92 -4.38
C ALA A 4 3.96 16.09 -3.93
N THR A 5 3.39 16.96 -3.09
CA THR A 5 4.08 18.16 -2.59
C THR A 5 4.53 18.02 -1.14
N ARG A 6 4.10 16.98 -0.44
CA ARG A 6 4.42 16.73 0.95
C ARG A 6 4.35 15.24 1.26
N PRO A 7 5.03 14.78 2.34
CA PRO A 7 4.93 13.39 2.77
C PRO A 7 3.49 12.97 3.05
N LEU A 8 3.16 11.74 2.68
CA LEU A 8 1.86 11.09 2.90
C LEU A 8 0.67 11.81 2.26
N GLU A 9 0.89 12.68 1.28
CA GLU A 9 -0.19 13.28 0.51
C GLU A 9 -0.89 12.23 -0.37
N TYR A 10 -0.09 11.39 -1.04
CA TYR A 10 -0.56 10.27 -1.83
C TYR A 10 0.14 9.01 -1.35
N ILE A 11 -0.65 8.00 -0.99
CA ILE A 11 -0.16 6.70 -0.56
C ILE A 11 -0.66 5.66 -1.56
N CYS A 12 0.27 4.99 -2.25
CA CYS A 12 -0.09 3.88 -3.13
C CYS A 12 -0.21 2.59 -2.33
N PHE A 13 -1.30 1.88 -2.51
CA PHE A 13 -1.50 0.55 -1.95
C PHE A 13 -1.43 -0.48 -3.07
N PHE A 14 -0.57 -1.47 -2.90
CA PHE A 14 -0.39 -2.52 -3.90
C PHE A 14 -0.12 -3.86 -3.22
N PRO A 15 -1.00 -4.86 -3.39
CA PRO A 15 -0.70 -6.22 -3.00
C PRO A 15 0.10 -6.90 -4.11
N THR A 16 1.17 -7.59 -3.74
CA THR A 16 1.98 -8.36 -4.68
C THR A 16 2.15 -9.79 -4.17
N GLU A 17 2.33 -10.72 -5.09
CA GLU A 17 2.44 -12.14 -4.77
C GLU A 17 3.90 -12.58 -4.83
N PHE A 18 4.33 -13.33 -3.81
CA PHE A 18 5.64 -13.95 -3.77
C PHE A 18 5.48 -15.47 -3.68
N PRO A 19 6.03 -16.24 -4.62
CA PRO A 19 6.11 -17.68 -4.44
C PRO A 19 7.17 -18.00 -3.38
N THR A 20 6.84 -18.89 -2.45
CA THR A 20 7.79 -19.36 -1.43
C THR A 20 7.97 -20.87 -1.56
N ARG A 21 9.12 -21.37 -1.08
CA ARG A 21 9.41 -22.81 -1.14
C ARG A 21 8.64 -23.63 -0.11
N ILE A 22 8.34 -23.02 1.02
CA ILE A 22 7.79 -23.75 2.18
C ILE A 22 6.29 -23.53 2.31
N ASP A 23 5.86 -22.29 2.21
CA ASP A 23 4.49 -21.87 2.51
C ASP A 23 3.62 -21.64 1.27
N GLY A 24 4.12 -21.96 0.07
CA GLY A 24 3.42 -21.64 -1.17
C GLY A 24 3.45 -20.15 -1.45
N ASP A 25 2.35 -19.63 -2.01
CA ASP A 25 2.28 -18.22 -2.37
C ASP A 25 1.95 -17.37 -1.14
N VAL A 26 2.67 -16.29 -0.99
CA VAL A 26 2.47 -15.30 0.07
C VAL A 26 2.22 -13.95 -0.60
N PHE A 27 1.31 -13.17 -0.03
CA PHE A 27 0.98 -11.83 -0.53
C PHE A 27 1.61 -10.78 0.38
N ALA A 28 2.34 -9.85 -0.23
CA ALA A 28 2.85 -8.69 0.48
C ALA A 28 1.96 -7.49 0.15
N PHE A 29 1.48 -6.80 1.19
CA PHE A 29 0.67 -5.60 1.05
C PHE A 29 1.57 -4.40 1.27
N LEU A 30 1.85 -3.65 0.20
CA LEU A 30 2.76 -2.52 0.23
C LEU A 30 2.00 -1.20 0.29
N PHE A 31 2.41 -0.34 1.19
CA PHE A 31 1.95 1.05 1.25
C PHE A 31 3.16 1.95 1.00
N VAL A 32 3.13 2.68 -0.10
CA VAL A 32 4.25 3.50 -0.57
C VAL A 32 3.88 4.97 -0.56
N ASP A 33 4.70 5.79 0.12
CA ASP A 33 4.56 7.24 0.09
C ASP A 33 5.08 7.76 -1.26
N VAL A 34 4.22 8.38 -2.03
CA VAL A 34 4.57 8.88 -3.37
C VAL A 34 5.62 9.99 -3.31
N TYR A 35 5.59 10.81 -2.27
CA TYR A 35 6.53 11.92 -2.13
C TYR A 35 7.98 11.46 -1.98
N SER A 36 8.22 10.43 -1.16
CA SER A 36 9.56 9.98 -0.82
C SER A 36 9.95 8.65 -1.47
N ASP A 37 9.01 7.97 -2.13
CA ASP A 37 9.16 6.59 -2.63
C ASP A 37 9.46 5.59 -1.50
N PHE A 38 9.15 5.94 -0.28
CA PHE A 38 9.42 5.14 0.90
C PHE A 38 8.27 4.18 1.19
N VAL A 39 8.60 2.93 1.54
CA VAL A 39 7.60 1.96 1.98
C VAL A 39 7.23 2.27 3.43
N ILE A 40 6.01 2.74 3.65
CA ILE A 40 5.51 3.09 4.98
C ILE A 40 5.31 1.83 5.81
N MET A 41 4.66 0.84 5.20
CA MET A 41 4.25 -0.38 5.89
C MET A 41 4.20 -1.53 4.90
N THR A 42 4.61 -2.71 5.35
CA THR A 42 4.48 -3.95 4.59
C THR A 42 3.86 -5.01 5.48
N GLY A 43 2.85 -5.72 4.97
CA GLY A 43 2.27 -6.86 5.64
C GLY A 43 2.42 -8.10 4.78
N LEU A 44 2.68 -9.25 5.40
CA LEU A 44 2.74 -10.56 4.71
C LEU A 44 1.55 -11.41 5.13
N GLU A 45 0.85 -11.94 4.15
CA GLU A 45 -0.36 -12.73 4.37
C GLU A 45 -0.42 -13.90 3.40
N LYS A 46 -1.13 -14.96 3.78
CA LYS A 46 -1.41 -16.08 2.89
C LYS A 46 -2.66 -15.89 2.05
N SER A 47 -3.40 -14.82 2.28
CA SER A 47 -4.63 -14.50 1.59
C SER A 47 -4.66 -13.03 1.17
N LYS A 48 -5.28 -12.74 0.04
CA LYS A 48 -5.61 -11.37 -0.37
C LYS A 48 -7.13 -11.15 -0.44
N SER A 49 -7.87 -11.80 0.46
CA SER A 49 -9.31 -11.58 0.56
C SER A 49 -9.62 -10.12 0.89
N ASP A 50 -10.84 -9.68 0.57
CA ASP A 50 -11.28 -8.32 0.88
C ASP A 50 -11.12 -8.00 2.37
N GLU A 51 -11.47 -8.96 3.23
CA GLU A 51 -11.34 -8.81 4.67
C GLU A 51 -9.88 -8.59 5.11
N THR A 52 -8.95 -9.35 4.52
CA THR A 52 -7.53 -9.20 4.81
C THR A 52 -7.02 -7.82 4.36
N ILE A 53 -7.43 -7.38 3.18
CA ILE A 53 -7.08 -6.05 2.66
C ILE A 53 -7.60 -4.96 3.58
N LEU A 54 -8.86 -5.03 3.99
CA LEU A 54 -9.45 -4.03 4.87
C LEU A 54 -8.76 -3.99 6.24
N ARG A 55 -8.33 -5.14 6.75
CA ARG A 55 -7.55 -5.20 7.98
C ARG A 55 -6.24 -4.42 7.87
N HIS A 56 -5.52 -4.58 6.75
CA HIS A 56 -4.27 -3.85 6.52
C HIS A 56 -4.50 -2.36 6.35
N ILE A 57 -5.60 -1.95 5.72
CA ILE A 57 -5.97 -0.54 5.66
C ILE A 57 -6.17 0.04 7.07
N ARG A 58 -6.84 -0.72 7.96
CA ARG A 58 -7.00 -0.31 9.36
C ARG A 58 -5.65 -0.20 10.08
N LEU A 59 -4.73 -1.13 9.82
CA LEU A 59 -3.38 -1.09 10.40
C LEU A 59 -2.62 0.15 9.94
N LEU A 60 -2.79 0.59 8.69
CA LEU A 60 -2.18 1.81 8.19
C LEU A 60 -2.59 3.02 9.05
N THR A 61 -3.88 3.13 9.38
CA THR A 61 -4.39 4.27 10.16
C THR A 61 -3.87 4.29 11.59
N ARG A 62 -3.26 3.20 12.05
CA ARG A 62 -2.66 3.06 13.38
C ARG A 62 -1.14 3.11 13.35
N HIS A 63 -0.54 3.17 12.16
CA HIS A 63 0.91 3.19 12.02
C HIS A 63 1.49 4.50 12.52
N LYS A 64 2.62 4.44 13.24
CA LYS A 64 3.23 5.62 13.88
C LYS A 64 3.54 6.74 12.90
N ASP A 65 4.03 6.40 11.70
CA ASP A 65 4.38 7.42 10.69
C ASP A 65 3.13 8.08 10.13
N PHE A 66 2.05 7.31 9.97
CA PHE A 66 0.76 7.86 9.57
C PHE A 66 0.20 8.79 10.64
N LEU A 67 0.29 8.39 11.91
CA LEU A 67 -0.25 9.17 13.02
C LEU A 67 0.47 10.51 13.23
N LYS A 68 1.73 10.62 12.81
CA LYS A 68 2.45 11.90 12.83
C LYS A 68 1.81 12.94 11.92
N HIS A 69 1.05 12.50 10.92
CA HIS A 69 0.36 13.38 9.98
C HIS A 69 -1.15 13.41 10.21
N LYS A 70 -1.58 13.07 11.43
CA LYS A 70 -2.99 13.03 11.80
C LYS A 70 -3.65 14.39 11.55
N GLY A 71 -4.82 14.36 10.92
CA GLY A 71 -5.56 15.57 10.61
C GLY A 71 -5.16 16.24 9.29
N VAL A 72 -4.14 15.73 8.60
CA VAL A 72 -3.73 16.25 7.30
C VAL A 72 -4.40 15.39 6.21
N PRO A 73 -5.09 16.00 5.23
CA PRO A 73 -5.74 15.25 4.16
C PRO A 73 -4.77 14.41 3.34
N PHE A 74 -5.21 13.23 2.94
CA PHE A 74 -4.41 12.35 2.09
C PHE A 74 -5.30 11.59 1.10
N THR A 75 -4.68 11.02 0.06
CA THR A 75 -5.35 10.19 -0.93
C THR A 75 -4.70 8.82 -0.96
N LEU A 76 -5.50 7.77 -0.74
CA LEU A 76 -5.06 6.41 -0.93
C LEU A 76 -5.31 6.01 -2.38
N VAL A 77 -4.25 5.68 -3.11
CA VAL A 77 -4.33 5.32 -4.53
C VAL A 77 -4.29 3.81 -4.65
N LEU A 78 -5.32 3.25 -5.28
CA LEU A 78 -5.49 1.81 -5.40
C LEU A 78 -5.24 1.35 -6.82
N HIS A 79 -4.71 0.13 -6.94
CA HIS A 79 -4.64 -0.62 -8.19
C HIS A 79 -5.80 -1.62 -8.17
N LYS A 80 -6.87 -1.35 -8.91
CA LYS A 80 -8.11 -2.14 -8.88
C LYS A 80 -8.82 -2.02 -7.51
N TYR A 81 -9.56 -3.04 -7.11
CA TYR A 81 -10.31 -3.09 -5.84
C TYR A 81 -11.50 -2.13 -5.78
N GLU A 82 -12.13 -1.87 -6.94
CA GLU A 82 -13.29 -1.01 -7.00
C GLU A 82 -14.46 -1.53 -6.16
N GLU A 83 -14.59 -2.85 -6.04
CA GLU A 83 -15.66 -3.49 -5.28
C GLU A 83 -15.63 -3.14 -3.79
N ILE A 84 -14.46 -2.89 -3.23
CA ILE A 84 -14.32 -2.57 -1.81
C ILE A 84 -13.95 -1.11 -1.56
N LYS A 85 -14.02 -0.29 -2.60
CA LYS A 85 -13.68 1.14 -2.51
C LYS A 85 -14.44 1.85 -1.40
N ASP A 86 -15.75 1.62 -1.31
CA ASP A 86 -16.59 2.26 -0.30
C ASP A 86 -16.25 1.79 1.10
N ASP A 87 -15.94 0.51 1.27
CA ASP A 87 -15.51 -0.03 2.57
C ASP A 87 -14.18 0.57 3.00
N ILE A 88 -13.24 0.73 2.06
CA ILE A 88 -11.96 1.38 2.34
C ILE A 88 -12.19 2.84 2.74
N LEU A 89 -13.06 3.54 2.01
CA LEU A 89 -13.35 4.95 2.30
C LEU A 89 -13.94 5.11 3.70
N LEU A 90 -14.80 4.20 4.16
CA LEU A 90 -15.34 4.24 5.52
C LEU A 90 -14.25 4.17 6.58
N ILE A 91 -13.17 3.44 6.32
CA ILE A 91 -12.05 3.31 7.27
C ILE A 91 -11.22 4.59 7.31
N ILE A 92 -10.91 5.18 6.15
CA ILE A 92 -9.97 6.29 6.06
C ILE A 92 -10.61 7.68 6.12
N LYS A 93 -11.92 7.78 5.90
CA LYS A 93 -12.63 9.07 5.92
C LYS A 93 -12.48 9.83 7.24
N PRO A 94 -12.54 9.18 8.42
CA PRO A 94 -12.31 9.89 9.69
C PRO A 94 -10.92 10.51 9.80
N PHE A 95 -9.97 10.05 9.01
CA PHE A 95 -8.59 10.56 8.97
C PHE A 95 -8.37 11.54 7.82
N LYS A 96 -9.45 12.05 7.21
CA LYS A 96 -9.42 12.94 6.05
C LYS A 96 -8.86 12.27 4.80
N GLY A 97 -9.07 10.98 4.66
CA GLY A 97 -8.65 10.19 3.52
C GLY A 97 -9.64 10.20 2.39
N LYS A 98 -9.13 10.17 1.17
CA LYS A 98 -9.88 9.97 -0.06
C LYS A 98 -9.35 8.74 -0.77
N VAL A 99 -10.16 8.15 -1.65
CA VAL A 99 -9.76 6.99 -2.45
C VAL A 99 -9.73 7.38 -3.92
N LEU A 100 -8.66 6.99 -4.61
CA LEU A 100 -8.52 7.15 -6.05
C LEU A 100 -8.08 5.81 -6.62
N ILE A 101 -8.71 5.36 -7.69
CA ILE A 101 -8.28 4.16 -8.41
C ILE A 101 -7.56 4.60 -9.67
N ASP A 102 -6.26 4.28 -9.76
CA ASP A 102 -5.42 4.64 -10.91
C ASP A 102 -4.35 3.56 -11.08
N ASP A 103 -4.66 2.55 -11.88
CA ASP A 103 -3.80 1.39 -12.08
C ASP A 103 -2.43 1.77 -12.65
N THR A 104 -2.40 2.67 -13.63
CA THR A 104 -1.15 3.11 -14.26
C THR A 104 -0.24 3.82 -13.29
N PHE A 105 -0.80 4.74 -12.51
CA PHE A 105 -0.02 5.50 -11.53
C PHE A 105 0.57 4.59 -10.46
N VAL A 106 -0.23 3.66 -9.92
CA VAL A 106 0.24 2.72 -8.90
C VAL A 106 1.35 1.85 -9.48
N ALA A 107 1.17 1.32 -10.69
CA ALA A 107 2.18 0.49 -11.34
C ALA A 107 3.49 1.24 -11.51
N GLU A 108 3.45 2.49 -11.98
CA GLU A 108 4.65 3.32 -12.15
C GLU A 108 5.39 3.57 -10.84
N LYS A 109 4.65 3.83 -9.76
CA LYS A 109 5.25 4.16 -8.46
C LYS A 109 5.72 2.93 -7.70
N VAL A 110 5.06 1.80 -7.86
CA VAL A 110 5.37 0.58 -7.10
C VAL A 110 6.43 -0.28 -7.79
N THR A 111 6.50 -0.27 -9.13
CA THR A 111 7.45 -1.12 -9.87
C THR A 111 8.91 -0.95 -9.41
N PRO A 112 9.47 0.26 -9.27
CA PRO A 112 10.84 0.41 -8.79
C PRO A 112 11.04 -0.13 -7.37
N VAL A 113 10.02 0.00 -6.51
CA VAL A 113 10.06 -0.52 -5.15
C VAL A 113 10.08 -2.05 -5.18
N LEU A 114 9.24 -2.67 -6.01
CA LEU A 114 9.21 -4.12 -6.17
C LEU A 114 10.53 -4.66 -6.71
N GLU A 115 11.13 -4.02 -7.70
CA GLU A 115 12.41 -4.42 -8.27
C GLU A 115 13.49 -4.40 -7.20
N SER A 116 13.56 -3.35 -6.38
CA SER A 116 14.49 -3.24 -5.29
C SER A 116 14.28 -4.33 -4.25
N LEU A 117 13.02 -4.60 -3.90
CA LEU A 117 12.65 -5.63 -2.93
C LEU A 117 13.03 -7.03 -3.43
N PHE A 118 12.71 -7.36 -4.69
CA PHE A 118 13.06 -8.66 -5.26
C PHE A 118 14.57 -8.86 -5.36
N THR A 119 15.31 -7.85 -5.74
CA THR A 119 16.77 -7.89 -5.79
C THR A 119 17.35 -8.17 -4.40
N SER A 120 16.83 -7.51 -3.38
CA SER A 120 17.24 -7.71 -1.99
C SER A 120 16.94 -9.14 -1.52
N LEU A 121 15.75 -9.67 -1.84
CA LEU A 121 15.37 -11.03 -1.48
C LEU A 121 16.22 -12.07 -2.21
N ALA A 122 16.47 -11.87 -3.50
CA ALA A 122 17.33 -12.76 -4.28
C ALA A 122 18.75 -12.82 -3.72
N GLY A 123 19.29 -11.69 -3.28
CA GLY A 123 20.60 -11.64 -2.64
C GLY A 123 20.66 -12.39 -1.32
N LYS A 124 19.54 -12.50 -0.61
CA LYS A 124 19.46 -13.22 0.68
C LYS A 124 19.27 -14.72 0.51
N THR A 125 18.79 -15.18 -0.62
CA THR A 125 18.48 -16.59 -0.85
C THR A 125 19.66 -17.37 -1.43
N ASN A 126 20.74 -16.70 -1.74
CA ASN A 126 21.95 -17.35 -2.27
C ASN A 126 22.92 -17.78 -1.15
#